data_f0f9f27a3c9de3fc488105a0406eb51a
#
_entry.id   f0f9f27a3c9de3fc488105a0406eb51a
#
_cell.length_a   1.000
_cell.length_b   1.000
_cell.length_c   1.000
_cell.angle_alpha   90.00
_cell.angle_beta   90.00
_cell.angle_gamma   90.00
#
_symmetry.space_group_name_H-M   'P 1'
#
loop_
_entity.id
_entity.type
_entity.pdbx_description
1 polymer ?
#
loop_
_entity_poly.entity_id
_entity_poly.type
_entity_poly.pdbx_seq_one_letter_code
_entity_poly.pdbx_strand_id
1 'polypeptide(L)'
;MDGSTVRRLGDRWNVSGSTAWRRIQRTLNKDVEVDVLMIARPFQNTNIIIMDAKHFSVRRKKYALYVSLNAYNGKPIAWMLKKGSECRDGYDSILSMMRQKQMNIEATVSDSDQSIRCSINDWYPKAVQQKCAFHVLKKAFLKLNGRRLIQTEYGRKIWGIIRHIALEYEEYVKAKDYLSKMKKKYPIHENAWKVLDRNLKSIYQFELRRDLEIPRTSNKIENFMGVIEQRVKTFRSFKNADSLIKIVSAFIRIKYKTSTKK
;
A
#
# COMPACT_ATOMS: atom_id res chain seq x y z
N MET A 1 -17.62 2.87 13.29
CA MET A 1 -16.99 3.67 14.38
C MET A 1 -16.66 5.04 13.82
N ASP A 2 -17.20 6.08 14.40
CA ASP A 2 -17.16 7.47 13.94
C ASP A 2 -15.85 8.23 14.30
N GLY A 3 -14.82 7.55 14.74
CA GLY A 3 -13.55 8.15 15.17
C GLY A 3 -13.53 8.65 16.62
N SER A 4 -14.57 8.33 17.38
CA SER A 4 -14.60 8.66 18.80
C SER A 4 -13.46 7.97 19.54
N THR A 5 -12.81 8.69 20.45
CA THR A 5 -11.84 8.08 21.38
C THR A 5 -12.55 7.12 22.31
N VAL A 6 -11.81 6.13 22.87
CA VAL A 6 -12.36 5.20 23.88
C VAL A 6 -13.03 5.96 25.05
N ARG A 7 -12.48 7.12 25.43
CA ARG A 7 -13.06 7.97 26.48
C ARG A 7 -14.42 8.50 26.06
N ARG A 8 -14.57 9.07 24.85
CA ARG A 8 -15.88 9.54 24.33
C ARG A 8 -16.91 8.43 24.20
N LEU A 9 -16.46 7.21 23.85
CA LEU A 9 -17.35 6.05 23.85
C LEU A 9 -17.76 5.65 25.27
N GLY A 10 -16.85 5.77 26.25
CA GLY A 10 -17.15 5.61 27.66
C GLY A 10 -18.23 6.61 28.11
N ASP A 11 -18.05 7.89 27.79
CA ASP A 11 -19.01 8.95 28.11
C ASP A 11 -20.38 8.66 27.48
N ARG A 12 -20.44 8.27 26.20
CA ARG A 12 -21.70 7.87 25.52
C ARG A 12 -22.38 6.66 26.15
N TRP A 13 -21.62 5.73 26.67
CA TRP A 13 -22.15 4.50 27.29
C TRP A 13 -22.31 4.61 28.79
N ASN A 14 -22.09 5.78 29.35
CA ASN A 14 -22.10 6.06 30.79
C ASN A 14 -21.26 5.06 31.59
N VAL A 15 -20.04 4.80 31.10
CA VAL A 15 -19.08 3.89 31.73
C VAL A 15 -17.66 4.48 31.64
N SER A 16 -16.78 4.01 32.52
CA SER A 16 -15.36 4.41 32.43
C SER A 16 -14.72 4.04 31.06
N GLY A 17 -13.72 4.78 30.63
CA GLY A 17 -12.99 4.46 29.41
C GLY A 17 -12.39 3.05 29.42
N SER A 18 -11.98 2.55 30.59
CA SER A 18 -11.49 1.16 30.75
C SER A 18 -12.60 0.13 30.56
N THR A 19 -13.82 0.43 31.00
CA THR A 19 -14.99 -0.43 30.78
C THR A 19 -15.42 -0.39 29.33
N ALA A 20 -15.45 0.79 28.69
CA ALA A 20 -15.70 0.91 27.27
C ALA A 20 -14.68 0.11 26.44
N TRP A 21 -13.40 0.20 26.80
CA TRP A 21 -12.35 -0.60 26.17
C TRP A 21 -12.57 -2.11 26.34
N ARG A 22 -12.91 -2.57 27.54
CA ARG A 22 -13.22 -4.00 27.78
C ARG A 22 -14.41 -4.47 26.94
N ARG A 23 -15.48 -3.65 26.82
CA ARG A 23 -16.62 -3.98 25.95
C ARG A 23 -16.21 -4.08 24.48
N ILE A 24 -15.39 -3.13 23.97
CA ILE A 24 -14.84 -3.18 22.62
C ILE A 24 -14.03 -4.48 22.43
N GLN A 25 -13.14 -4.81 23.38
CA GLN A 25 -12.32 -6.02 23.29
C GLN A 25 -13.15 -7.32 23.29
N ARG A 26 -14.29 -7.37 24.00
CA ARG A 26 -15.20 -8.52 23.97
C ARG A 26 -15.93 -8.68 22.64
N THR A 27 -16.25 -7.58 21.96
CA THR A 27 -16.89 -7.61 20.63
C THR A 27 -15.91 -7.83 19.49
N LEU A 28 -14.61 -7.56 19.72
CA LEU A 28 -13.57 -7.89 18.76
C LEU A 28 -13.31 -9.41 18.81
N ASN A 29 -13.27 -10.02 17.63
CA ASN A 29 -13.03 -11.46 17.51
C ASN A 29 -11.75 -11.86 18.25
N LYS A 30 -11.85 -12.79 19.19
CA LYS A 30 -10.71 -13.28 20.00
C LYS A 30 -9.65 -13.99 19.14
N ASP A 31 -10.05 -14.41 17.93
CA ASP A 31 -9.22 -15.21 17.04
C ASP A 31 -8.29 -14.41 16.14
N VAL A 32 -8.23 -13.08 16.30
CA VAL A 32 -7.32 -12.24 15.49
C VAL A 32 -6.04 -12.01 16.28
N GLU A 33 -4.97 -12.59 15.80
CA GLU A 33 -3.63 -12.53 16.38
C GLU A 33 -2.59 -11.98 15.40
N VAL A 34 -1.40 -11.64 15.91
CA VAL A 34 -0.24 -11.30 15.08
C VAL A 34 0.20 -12.55 14.31
N ASP A 35 0.72 -12.35 13.11
CA ASP A 35 1.16 -13.38 12.17
C ASP A 35 0.03 -14.31 11.66
N VAL A 36 -1.23 -13.98 11.95
CA VAL A 36 -2.39 -14.69 11.37
C VAL A 36 -2.87 -13.95 10.13
N LEU A 37 -2.96 -14.68 9.02
CA LEU A 37 -3.51 -14.18 7.76
C LEU A 37 -5.02 -14.08 7.83
N MET A 38 -5.53 -12.87 7.62
CA MET A 38 -6.96 -12.56 7.60
C MET A 38 -7.45 -12.47 6.15
N ILE A 39 -8.55 -13.16 5.85
CA ILE A 39 -9.16 -13.18 4.52
C ILE A 39 -10.54 -12.51 4.59
N ALA A 40 -10.81 -11.58 3.67
CA ALA A 40 -12.11 -10.95 3.55
C ALA A 40 -13.19 -11.96 3.08
N ARG A 41 -14.41 -11.81 3.62
CA ARG A 41 -15.56 -12.58 3.16
C ARG A 41 -16.76 -11.65 2.86
N PRO A 42 -17.46 -11.83 1.75
CA PRO A 42 -17.13 -12.80 0.70
C PRO A 42 -15.76 -12.56 0.07
N PHE A 43 -15.11 -13.62 -0.39
CA PHE A 43 -13.80 -13.52 -1.01
C PHE A 43 -13.90 -12.74 -2.33
N GLN A 44 -13.06 -11.74 -2.50
CA GLN A 44 -13.03 -10.90 -3.70
C GLN A 44 -12.18 -11.57 -4.78
N ASN A 45 -12.82 -12.16 -5.77
CA ASN A 45 -12.09 -12.62 -6.96
C ASN A 45 -11.76 -11.42 -7.85
N THR A 46 -10.52 -11.36 -8.33
CA THR A 46 -10.02 -10.33 -9.23
C THR A 46 -8.75 -10.84 -9.91
N ASN A 47 -8.51 -10.39 -11.12
CA ASN A 47 -7.27 -10.66 -11.85
C ASN A 47 -6.19 -9.58 -11.64
N ILE A 48 -6.55 -8.44 -11.03
CA ILE A 48 -5.60 -7.37 -10.71
C ILE A 48 -5.68 -7.01 -9.23
N ILE A 49 -4.53 -7.02 -8.57
CA ILE A 49 -4.41 -6.68 -7.15
C ILE A 49 -3.44 -5.51 -6.93
N ILE A 50 -3.70 -4.77 -5.85
CA ILE A 50 -2.76 -3.78 -5.32
C ILE A 50 -2.24 -4.31 -3.99
N MET A 51 -0.92 -4.31 -3.80
CA MET A 51 -0.28 -4.79 -2.58
C MET A 51 0.67 -3.74 -2.01
N ASP A 52 0.67 -3.63 -0.68
CA ASP A 52 1.58 -2.75 0.06
C ASP A 52 1.68 -3.19 1.52
N ALA A 53 2.68 -2.67 2.23
CA ALA A 53 2.81 -2.85 3.67
C ALA A 53 2.95 -1.50 4.40
N LYS A 54 2.36 -1.41 5.58
CA LYS A 54 2.44 -0.23 6.45
C LYS A 54 3.08 -0.56 7.78
N HIS A 55 4.08 0.23 8.15
CA HIS A 55 4.76 0.05 9.43
C HIS A 55 4.00 0.71 10.58
N PHE A 56 3.92 -0.03 11.69
CA PHE A 56 3.41 0.44 12.97
C PHE A 56 4.41 0.18 14.09
N SER A 57 4.38 1.03 15.11
CA SER A 57 5.16 0.83 16.33
C SER A 57 4.22 0.62 17.51
N VAL A 58 4.36 -0.50 18.21
CA VAL A 58 3.60 -0.82 19.43
C VAL A 58 4.59 -1.14 20.53
N ARG A 59 4.62 -0.30 21.59
CA ARG A 59 5.58 -0.44 22.70
C ARG A 59 7.04 -0.54 22.21
N ARG A 60 7.44 0.34 21.30
CA ARG A 60 8.78 0.39 20.67
C ARG A 60 9.14 -0.83 19.81
N LYS A 61 8.23 -1.80 19.64
CA LYS A 61 8.42 -2.93 18.71
C LYS A 61 7.82 -2.59 17.37
N LYS A 62 8.53 -2.92 16.30
CA LYS A 62 8.08 -2.70 14.91
C LYS A 62 7.15 -3.83 14.46
N TYR A 63 6.15 -3.46 13.69
CA TYR A 63 5.22 -4.37 13.02
C TYR A 63 4.93 -3.87 11.62
N ALA A 64 4.75 -4.78 10.69
CA ALA A 64 4.32 -4.48 9.32
C ALA A 64 2.91 -5.04 9.09
N LEU A 65 1.98 -4.20 8.68
CA LEU A 65 0.64 -4.57 8.23
C LEU A 65 0.69 -4.74 6.71
N TYR A 66 0.62 -5.97 6.26
CA TYR A 66 0.53 -6.32 4.85
C TYR A 66 -0.93 -6.32 4.43
N VAL A 67 -1.21 -5.77 3.26
CA VAL A 67 -2.58 -5.71 2.73
C VAL A 67 -2.57 -5.98 1.23
N SER A 68 -3.58 -6.70 0.78
CA SER A 68 -3.93 -6.83 -0.63
C SER A 68 -5.33 -6.31 -0.87
N LEU A 69 -5.51 -5.49 -1.89
CA LEU A 69 -6.80 -4.94 -2.33
C LEU A 69 -7.10 -5.37 -3.76
N ASN A 70 -8.38 -5.49 -4.06
CA ASN A 70 -8.87 -5.54 -5.42
C ASN A 70 -8.62 -4.18 -6.11
N ALA A 71 -7.94 -4.20 -7.26
CA ALA A 71 -7.53 -2.98 -7.95
C ALA A 71 -8.70 -2.16 -8.49
N TYR A 72 -9.81 -2.79 -8.84
CA TYR A 72 -10.98 -2.12 -9.42
C TYR A 72 -11.81 -1.37 -8.38
N ASN A 73 -12.15 -2.04 -7.28
CA ASN A 73 -13.07 -1.49 -6.29
C ASN A 73 -12.42 -1.06 -4.97
N GLY A 74 -11.10 -1.33 -4.79
CA GLY A 74 -10.36 -0.98 -3.57
C GLY A 74 -10.77 -1.76 -2.32
N LYS A 75 -11.57 -2.83 -2.46
CA LYS A 75 -11.95 -3.66 -1.31
C LYS A 75 -10.80 -4.57 -0.89
N PRO A 76 -10.60 -4.77 0.42
CA PRO A 76 -9.57 -5.67 0.91
C PRO A 76 -9.87 -7.12 0.53
N ILE A 77 -8.82 -7.84 0.15
CA ILE A 77 -8.84 -9.27 -0.13
C ILE A 77 -8.26 -10.02 1.06
N ALA A 78 -7.07 -9.61 1.50
CA ALA A 78 -6.39 -10.20 2.64
C ALA A 78 -5.51 -9.16 3.36
N TRP A 79 -5.29 -9.38 4.63
CA TRP A 79 -4.37 -8.57 5.45
C TRP A 79 -3.79 -9.39 6.59
N MET A 80 -2.60 -8.99 7.03
CA MET A 80 -1.88 -9.64 8.11
C MET A 80 -0.99 -8.61 8.82
N LEU A 81 -0.92 -8.67 10.15
CA LEU A 81 0.07 -7.93 10.93
C LEU A 81 1.19 -8.88 11.33
N LYS A 82 2.41 -8.59 10.93
CA LYS A 82 3.60 -9.38 11.24
C LYS A 82 4.58 -8.57 12.10
N LYS A 83 5.19 -9.23 13.09
CA LYS A 83 6.24 -8.61 13.89
C LYS A 83 7.51 -8.43 13.06
N GLY A 84 8.13 -7.26 13.20
CA GLY A 84 9.35 -6.90 12.49
C GLY A 84 9.15 -5.84 11.42
N SER A 85 10.15 -5.69 10.59
CA SER A 85 10.09 -4.86 9.38
C SER A 85 9.43 -5.64 8.24
N GLU A 86 9.06 -4.91 7.20
CA GLU A 86 8.58 -5.51 5.96
C GLU A 86 9.58 -6.53 5.42
N CYS A 87 9.09 -7.70 5.08
CA CYS A 87 9.88 -8.81 4.56
C CYS A 87 9.05 -9.64 3.56
N ARG A 88 9.71 -10.51 2.84
CA ARG A 88 9.12 -11.35 1.82
C ARG A 88 8.02 -12.28 2.34
N ASP A 89 8.23 -12.90 3.49
CA ASP A 89 7.28 -13.86 4.11
C ASP A 89 5.84 -13.34 4.24
N GLY A 90 5.68 -12.02 4.52
CA GLY A 90 4.34 -11.44 4.63
C GLY A 90 3.60 -11.42 3.30
N TYR A 91 4.30 -11.14 2.22
CA TYR A 91 3.75 -11.20 0.87
C TYR A 91 3.52 -12.62 0.40
N ASP A 92 4.46 -13.54 0.66
CA ASP A 92 4.32 -14.97 0.35
C ASP A 92 3.08 -15.56 1.01
N SER A 93 2.79 -15.21 2.27
CA SER A 93 1.59 -15.67 2.96
C SER A 93 0.30 -15.26 2.25
N ILE A 94 0.21 -14.00 1.78
CA ILE A 94 -0.96 -13.51 1.05
C ILE A 94 -1.07 -14.16 -0.33
N LEU A 95 0.02 -14.22 -1.08
CA LEU A 95 0.03 -14.74 -2.45
C LEU A 95 -0.18 -16.26 -2.51
N SER A 96 0.40 -17.01 -1.56
CA SER A 96 0.16 -18.46 -1.43
C SER A 96 -1.30 -18.76 -1.16
N MET A 97 -1.94 -18.01 -0.26
CA MET A 97 -3.38 -18.15 0.01
C MET A 97 -4.22 -17.86 -1.25
N MET A 98 -3.89 -16.79 -2.00
CA MET A 98 -4.59 -16.48 -3.25
C MET A 98 -4.42 -17.61 -4.26
N ARG A 99 -3.24 -18.22 -4.34
CA ARG A 99 -2.99 -19.39 -5.19
C ARG A 99 -3.82 -20.60 -4.77
N GLN A 100 -3.89 -20.87 -3.44
CA GLN A 100 -4.75 -21.93 -2.90
C GLN A 100 -6.25 -21.71 -3.19
N LYS A 101 -6.68 -20.44 -3.25
CA LYS A 101 -8.02 -20.04 -3.65
C LYS A 101 -8.23 -20.00 -5.17
N GLN A 102 -7.27 -20.49 -5.95
CA GLN A 102 -7.29 -20.54 -7.40
C GLN A 102 -7.51 -19.17 -8.07
N MET A 103 -7.08 -18.08 -7.42
CA MET A 103 -7.13 -16.75 -8.05
C MET A 103 -6.16 -16.71 -9.24
N ASN A 104 -6.68 -16.26 -10.37
CA ASN A 104 -5.85 -15.96 -11.54
C ASN A 104 -5.40 -14.49 -11.47
N ILE A 105 -4.19 -14.25 -10.97
CA ILE A 105 -3.62 -12.89 -10.92
C ILE A 105 -2.84 -12.63 -12.20
N GLU A 106 -3.35 -11.71 -13.02
CA GLU A 106 -2.76 -11.32 -14.30
C GLU A 106 -1.89 -10.07 -14.16
N ALA A 107 -2.21 -9.21 -13.19
CA ALA A 107 -1.37 -8.05 -12.90
C ALA A 107 -1.37 -7.67 -11.42
N THR A 108 -0.27 -7.03 -11.02
CA THR A 108 -0.11 -6.47 -9.67
C THR A 108 0.36 -5.03 -9.75
N VAL A 109 -0.13 -4.19 -8.84
CA VAL A 109 0.37 -2.82 -8.66
C VAL A 109 0.97 -2.72 -7.27
N SER A 110 2.24 -2.33 -7.19
CA SER A 110 2.94 -2.21 -5.91
C SER A 110 3.99 -1.10 -5.93
N ASP A 111 4.60 -0.86 -4.79
CA ASP A 111 5.83 -0.10 -4.76
C ASP A 111 6.97 -0.87 -5.47
N SER A 112 8.18 -0.34 -5.49
CA SER A 112 9.33 -1.01 -6.12
C SER A 112 10.18 -1.78 -5.11
N ASP A 113 9.60 -2.24 -3.99
CA ASP A 113 10.31 -3.06 -3.02
C ASP A 113 10.67 -4.43 -3.61
N GLN A 114 11.87 -4.92 -3.28
CA GLN A 114 12.37 -6.18 -3.82
C GLN A 114 11.60 -7.37 -3.24
N SER A 115 11.21 -7.31 -1.97
CA SER A 115 10.50 -8.41 -1.30
C SER A 115 9.20 -8.75 -2.00
N ILE A 116 8.37 -7.73 -2.29
CA ILE A 116 7.10 -7.94 -2.98
C ILE A 116 7.29 -8.43 -4.42
N ARG A 117 8.30 -7.90 -5.12
CA ARG A 117 8.60 -8.30 -6.50
C ARG A 117 9.04 -9.77 -6.60
N CYS A 118 9.92 -10.21 -5.70
CA CYS A 118 10.35 -11.59 -5.65
C CYS A 118 9.18 -12.52 -5.33
N SER A 119 8.35 -12.17 -4.34
CA SER A 119 7.15 -12.95 -4.00
C SER A 119 6.19 -13.08 -5.18
N ILE A 120 5.92 -11.99 -5.92
CA ILE A 120 5.05 -12.06 -7.10
C ILE A 120 5.65 -12.96 -8.17
N ASN A 121 6.94 -12.87 -8.45
CA ASN A 121 7.61 -13.71 -9.44
C ASN A 121 7.50 -15.20 -9.11
N ASP A 122 7.58 -15.57 -7.84
CA ASP A 122 7.55 -16.97 -7.44
C ASP A 122 6.12 -17.54 -7.45
N TRP A 123 5.15 -16.78 -6.98
CA TRP A 123 3.77 -17.25 -6.88
C TRP A 123 2.96 -17.06 -8.17
N TYR A 124 3.25 -15.99 -8.92
CA TYR A 124 2.54 -15.60 -10.15
C TYR A 124 3.54 -15.12 -11.21
N PRO A 125 4.40 -16.01 -11.75
CA PRO A 125 5.51 -15.64 -12.65
C PRO A 125 5.05 -14.99 -13.97
N LYS A 126 3.79 -15.21 -14.36
CA LYS A 126 3.20 -14.62 -15.58
C LYS A 126 2.51 -13.28 -15.32
N ALA A 127 2.35 -12.90 -14.05
CA ALA A 127 1.67 -11.65 -13.72
C ALA A 127 2.50 -10.43 -14.12
N VAL A 128 1.84 -9.47 -14.75
CA VAL A 128 2.44 -8.17 -15.08
C VAL A 128 2.63 -7.35 -13.82
N GLN A 129 3.85 -6.85 -13.59
CA GLN A 129 4.18 -6.05 -12.42
C GLN A 129 4.22 -4.57 -12.79
N GLN A 130 3.17 -3.84 -12.47
CA GLN A 130 3.10 -2.39 -12.57
C GLN A 130 3.71 -1.77 -11.30
N LYS A 131 4.73 -0.94 -11.47
CA LYS A 131 5.23 -0.12 -10.36
C LYS A 131 4.38 1.13 -10.18
N CYS A 132 4.11 1.48 -8.95
CA CYS A 132 3.44 2.73 -8.63
C CYS A 132 4.30 3.93 -9.05
N ALA A 133 3.79 4.76 -9.95
CA ALA A 133 4.49 5.93 -10.46
C ALA A 133 4.84 6.94 -9.34
N PHE A 134 3.99 7.10 -8.32
CA PHE A 134 4.28 7.98 -7.17
C PHE A 134 5.48 7.53 -6.35
N HIS A 135 5.66 6.22 -6.14
CA HIS A 135 6.84 5.71 -5.43
C HIS A 135 8.13 5.93 -6.23
N VAL A 136 8.08 5.78 -7.55
CA VAL A 136 9.22 6.13 -8.41
C VAL A 136 9.52 7.63 -8.37
N LEU A 137 8.49 8.48 -8.43
CA LEU A 137 8.63 9.92 -8.27
C LEU A 137 9.25 10.31 -6.92
N LYS A 138 8.80 9.71 -5.83
CA LYS A 138 9.38 9.94 -4.49
C LYS A 138 10.86 9.60 -4.45
N LYS A 139 11.27 8.49 -5.07
CA LYS A 139 12.69 8.12 -5.20
C LYS A 139 13.47 9.12 -6.05
N ALA A 140 12.92 9.57 -7.18
CA ALA A 140 13.54 10.61 -8.02
C ALA A 140 13.67 11.94 -7.28
N PHE A 141 12.64 12.37 -6.54
CA PHE A 141 12.66 13.56 -5.70
C PHE A 141 13.77 13.55 -4.65
N LEU A 142 13.98 12.42 -3.97
CA LEU A 142 15.06 12.26 -3.02
C LEU A 142 16.43 12.38 -3.68
N LYS A 143 16.60 11.84 -4.90
CA LYS A 143 17.86 11.94 -5.66
C LYS A 143 18.13 13.34 -6.22
N LEU A 144 17.10 14.16 -6.36
CA LEU A 144 17.23 15.59 -6.68
C LEU A 144 17.65 16.45 -5.51
N ASN A 145 17.68 15.93 -4.28
CA ASN A 145 17.63 16.78 -3.07
C ASN A 145 16.40 17.73 -3.11
N GLY A 146 15.26 17.18 -3.50
CA GLY A 146 14.08 17.91 -3.97
C GLY A 146 13.56 18.96 -3.00
N ARG A 147 13.67 18.77 -1.66
CA ARG A 147 13.24 19.78 -0.68
C ARG A 147 13.94 21.12 -0.83
N ARG A 148 15.23 21.12 -1.19
CA ARG A 148 16.01 22.35 -1.45
C ARG A 148 15.76 22.84 -2.88
N LEU A 149 15.78 21.92 -3.84
CA LEU A 149 15.70 22.27 -5.26
C LEU A 149 14.37 22.97 -5.60
N ILE A 150 13.23 22.53 -5.09
CA ILE A 150 11.92 23.13 -5.38
C ILE A 150 11.71 24.52 -4.79
N GLN A 151 12.63 25.01 -3.94
CA GLN A 151 12.61 26.41 -3.48
C GLN A 151 13.01 27.40 -4.60
N THR A 152 13.70 26.91 -5.63
CA THR A 152 14.10 27.71 -6.80
C THR A 152 13.14 27.51 -7.96
N GLU A 153 13.01 28.52 -8.84
CA GLU A 153 12.22 28.40 -10.07
C GLU A 153 12.74 27.29 -10.98
N TYR A 154 14.06 27.24 -11.12
CA TYR A 154 14.72 26.17 -11.89
C TYR A 154 14.37 24.78 -11.34
N GLY A 155 14.41 24.61 -10.04
CA GLY A 155 14.11 23.32 -9.41
C GLY A 155 12.65 22.92 -9.56
N ARG A 156 11.72 23.86 -9.45
CA ARG A 156 10.30 23.61 -9.74
C ARG A 156 10.09 23.15 -11.19
N LYS A 157 10.81 23.77 -12.15
CA LYS A 157 10.78 23.36 -13.55
C LYS A 157 11.28 21.92 -13.75
N ILE A 158 12.44 21.56 -13.18
CA ILE A 158 12.97 20.19 -13.27
C ILE A 158 12.02 19.18 -12.64
N TRP A 159 11.46 19.49 -11.47
CA TRP A 159 10.48 18.63 -10.82
C TRP A 159 9.20 18.48 -11.66
N GLY A 160 8.72 19.55 -12.28
CA GLY A 160 7.61 19.54 -13.23
C GLY A 160 7.85 18.57 -14.39
N ILE A 161 9.04 18.64 -15.00
CA ILE A 161 9.43 17.74 -16.09
C ILE A 161 9.41 16.26 -15.63
N ILE A 162 9.96 15.97 -14.46
CA ILE A 162 10.01 14.61 -13.91
C ILE A 162 8.59 14.07 -13.66
N ARG A 163 7.73 14.90 -13.06
CA ARG A 163 6.32 14.54 -12.84
C ARG A 163 5.59 14.30 -14.16
N HIS A 164 5.78 15.19 -15.12
CA HIS A 164 5.18 15.09 -16.45
C HIS A 164 5.54 13.75 -17.11
N ILE A 165 6.82 13.38 -17.14
CA ILE A 165 7.27 12.09 -17.67
C ILE A 165 6.61 10.91 -16.95
N ALA A 166 6.49 10.95 -15.63
CA ALA A 166 6.02 9.80 -14.86
C ALA A 166 4.49 9.69 -14.79
N LEU A 167 3.73 10.81 -14.88
CA LEU A 167 2.29 10.83 -14.61
C LEU A 167 1.41 11.31 -15.76
N GLU A 168 1.93 12.11 -16.68
CA GLU A 168 1.07 12.81 -17.64
C GLU A 168 1.14 12.23 -19.04
N TYR A 169 2.31 11.69 -19.45
CA TYR A 169 2.37 10.98 -20.73
C TYR A 169 1.50 9.73 -20.71
N GLU A 170 0.75 9.52 -21.77
CA GLU A 170 -0.10 8.34 -21.98
C GLU A 170 0.66 7.19 -22.63
N GLU A 171 1.72 7.50 -23.42
CA GLU A 171 2.46 6.53 -24.21
C GLU A 171 3.90 6.40 -23.71
N TYR A 172 4.33 5.16 -23.51
CA TYR A 172 5.70 4.81 -23.11
C TYR A 172 6.77 5.36 -24.05
N VAL A 173 6.56 5.24 -25.38
CA VAL A 173 7.53 5.67 -26.38
C VAL A 173 7.76 7.18 -26.30
N LYS A 174 6.70 7.98 -26.26
CA LYS A 174 6.79 9.43 -26.13
C LYS A 174 7.47 9.86 -24.82
N ALA A 175 7.13 9.19 -23.71
CA ALA A 175 7.77 9.45 -22.41
C ALA A 175 9.26 9.13 -22.44
N LYS A 176 9.66 8.03 -23.08
CA LYS A 176 11.05 7.62 -23.24
C LYS A 176 11.88 8.60 -24.06
N ASP A 177 11.33 9.04 -25.20
CA ASP A 177 12.00 10.03 -26.07
C ASP A 177 12.17 11.36 -25.35
N TYR A 178 11.13 11.81 -24.65
CA TYR A 178 11.20 13.05 -23.89
C TYR A 178 12.21 12.96 -22.74
N LEU A 179 12.22 11.83 -22.01
CA LEU A 179 13.23 11.58 -20.98
C LEU A 179 14.65 11.67 -21.55
N SER A 180 14.88 11.05 -22.72
CA SER A 180 16.19 11.07 -23.39
C SER A 180 16.65 12.49 -23.75
N LYS A 181 15.73 13.35 -24.23
CA LYS A 181 15.97 14.77 -24.50
C LYS A 181 16.31 15.52 -23.22
N MET A 182 15.56 15.30 -22.14
CA MET A 182 15.75 16.00 -20.86
C MET A 182 17.04 15.57 -20.15
N LYS A 183 17.46 14.32 -20.26
CA LYS A 183 18.77 13.84 -19.76
C LYS A 183 19.92 14.61 -20.41
N LYS A 184 19.87 14.83 -21.73
CA LYS A 184 20.89 15.60 -22.46
C LYS A 184 20.87 17.08 -22.08
N LYS A 185 19.69 17.65 -21.89
CA LYS A 185 19.50 19.08 -21.59
C LYS A 185 19.89 19.45 -20.16
N TYR A 186 19.69 18.54 -19.20
CA TYR A 186 19.89 18.78 -17.77
C TYR A 186 20.76 17.66 -17.12
N PRO A 187 22.02 17.47 -17.56
CA PRO A 187 22.87 16.33 -17.14
C PRO A 187 23.21 16.36 -15.66
N ILE A 188 23.22 17.52 -15.02
CA ILE A 188 23.50 17.67 -13.58
C ILE A 188 22.56 16.86 -12.67
N HIS A 189 21.37 16.49 -13.17
CA HIS A 189 20.38 15.70 -12.44
C HIS A 189 20.41 14.20 -12.81
N GLU A 190 21.56 13.70 -13.25
CA GLU A 190 21.74 12.34 -13.75
C GLU A 190 21.14 11.26 -12.81
N ASN A 191 21.33 11.40 -11.50
CA ASN A 191 20.83 10.43 -10.54
C ASN A 191 19.30 10.32 -10.52
N ALA A 192 18.58 11.42 -10.71
CA ALA A 192 17.13 11.41 -10.81
C ALA A 192 16.67 10.82 -12.16
N TRP A 193 17.35 11.18 -13.24
CA TRP A 193 17.11 10.60 -14.55
C TRP A 193 17.33 9.10 -14.59
N LYS A 194 18.39 8.60 -13.94
CA LYS A 194 18.64 7.16 -13.79
C LYS A 194 17.51 6.43 -13.06
N VAL A 195 16.90 7.07 -12.05
CA VAL A 195 15.74 6.49 -11.35
C VAL A 195 14.56 6.35 -12.31
N LEU A 196 14.23 7.37 -13.09
CA LEU A 196 13.15 7.30 -14.08
C LEU A 196 13.45 6.25 -15.16
N ASP A 197 14.62 6.30 -15.76
CA ASP A 197 15.03 5.44 -16.88
C ASP A 197 14.91 3.95 -16.52
N ARG A 198 15.45 3.56 -15.36
CA ARG A 198 15.39 2.18 -14.85
C ARG A 198 13.98 1.69 -14.55
N ASN A 199 13.05 2.60 -14.28
CA ASN A 199 11.70 2.24 -13.87
C ASN A 199 10.64 2.58 -14.93
N LEU A 200 11.00 3.30 -16.00
CA LEU A 200 10.03 3.82 -16.96
C LEU A 200 9.13 2.73 -17.53
N LYS A 201 9.69 1.67 -18.06
CA LYS A 201 8.91 0.54 -18.59
C LYS A 201 7.96 -0.06 -17.54
N SER A 202 8.40 -0.14 -16.29
CA SER A 202 7.61 -0.74 -15.21
C SER A 202 6.47 0.16 -14.72
N ILE A 203 6.58 1.48 -14.86
CA ILE A 203 5.47 2.43 -14.55
C ILE A 203 4.52 2.63 -15.72
N TYR A 204 4.82 2.07 -16.90
CA TYR A 204 4.02 2.13 -18.12
C TYR A 204 3.40 0.79 -18.50
N GLN A 205 3.37 -0.20 -17.61
CA GLN A 205 2.70 -1.47 -17.89
C GLN A 205 1.21 -1.29 -18.15
N PHE A 206 0.57 -0.29 -17.54
CA PHE A 206 -0.82 0.08 -17.78
C PHE A 206 -1.10 0.43 -19.25
N GLU A 207 -0.11 0.97 -19.95
CA GLU A 207 -0.21 1.32 -21.36
C GLU A 207 0.24 0.18 -22.27
N LEU A 208 1.34 -0.47 -21.92
CA LEU A 208 1.89 -1.61 -22.66
C LEU A 208 0.97 -2.85 -22.64
N ARG A 209 0.09 -2.94 -21.64
CA ARG A 209 -0.89 -4.00 -21.43
C ARG A 209 -2.29 -3.40 -21.21
N ARG A 210 -2.75 -2.63 -22.20
CA ARG A 210 -4.09 -2.00 -22.19
C ARG A 210 -5.23 -3.01 -22.06
N ASP A 211 -4.99 -4.23 -22.51
CA ASP A 211 -5.88 -5.37 -22.36
C ASP A 211 -6.26 -5.69 -20.90
N LEU A 212 -5.42 -5.31 -19.95
CA LEU A 212 -5.62 -5.63 -18.53
C LEU A 212 -6.21 -4.47 -17.69
N GLU A 213 -6.32 -3.26 -18.24
CA GLU A 213 -6.82 -2.06 -17.53
C GLU A 213 -6.11 -1.82 -16.18
N ILE A 214 -4.79 -1.99 -16.16
CA ILE A 214 -3.99 -1.91 -14.92
C ILE A 214 -3.98 -0.47 -14.39
N PRO A 215 -4.29 -0.21 -13.10
CA PRO A 215 -4.16 1.12 -12.54
C PRO A 215 -2.70 1.62 -12.57
N ARG A 216 -2.50 2.87 -12.98
CA ARG A 216 -1.17 3.50 -13.04
C ARG A 216 -0.51 3.68 -11.67
N THR A 217 -1.33 3.80 -10.63
CA THR A 217 -0.89 4.14 -9.27
C THR A 217 -1.53 3.24 -8.22
N SER A 218 -0.91 3.19 -7.05
CA SER A 218 -1.43 2.48 -5.87
C SER A 218 -2.31 3.36 -4.97
N ASN A 219 -2.87 4.47 -5.45
CA ASN A 219 -3.63 5.43 -4.64
C ASN A 219 -4.72 4.78 -3.78
N LYS A 220 -5.37 3.72 -4.26
CA LYS A 220 -6.41 3.02 -3.50
C LYS A 220 -5.86 2.41 -2.21
N ILE A 221 -4.67 1.81 -2.26
CA ILE A 221 -4.06 1.23 -1.06
C ILE A 221 -3.46 2.30 -0.14
N GLU A 222 -2.92 3.38 -0.70
CA GLU A 222 -2.42 4.51 0.08
C GLU A 222 -3.57 5.17 0.87
N ASN A 223 -4.70 5.41 0.22
CA ASN A 223 -5.92 5.90 0.87
C ASN A 223 -6.43 4.93 1.94
N PHE A 224 -6.45 3.63 1.64
CA PHE A 224 -6.83 2.61 2.60
C PHE A 224 -5.92 2.62 3.83
N MET A 225 -4.60 2.61 3.63
CA MET A 225 -3.61 2.66 4.70
C MET A 225 -3.66 3.97 5.49
N GLY A 226 -3.90 5.11 4.81
CA GLY A 226 -4.08 6.41 5.45
C GLY A 226 -5.27 6.43 6.41
N VAL A 227 -6.40 5.86 6.01
CA VAL A 227 -7.59 5.75 6.87
C VAL A 227 -7.31 4.84 8.07
N ILE A 228 -6.64 3.70 7.87
CA ILE A 228 -6.23 2.82 8.98
C ILE A 228 -5.31 3.58 9.94
N GLU A 229 -4.30 4.27 9.41
CA GLU A 229 -3.35 5.04 10.23
C GLU A 229 -4.04 6.11 11.08
N GLN A 230 -4.99 6.86 10.49
CA GLN A 230 -5.78 7.84 11.22
C GLN A 230 -6.58 7.19 12.36
N ARG A 231 -7.20 6.03 12.11
CA ARG A 231 -7.95 5.28 13.13
C ARG A 231 -7.04 4.73 14.22
N VAL A 232 -5.88 4.21 13.85
CA VAL A 232 -4.88 3.72 14.80
C VAL A 232 -4.34 4.86 15.68
N LYS A 233 -4.10 6.04 15.13
CA LYS A 233 -3.63 7.23 15.88
C LYS A 233 -4.65 7.74 16.90
N THR A 234 -5.97 7.53 16.68
CA THR A 234 -6.99 7.91 17.66
C THR A 234 -6.94 7.05 18.94
N PHE A 235 -6.37 5.86 18.86
CA PHE A 235 -6.08 5.02 20.01
C PHE A 235 -4.66 5.34 20.50
N ARG A 236 -4.50 6.33 21.36
CA ARG A 236 -3.21 6.92 21.81
C ARG A 236 -2.11 5.92 22.18
N SER A 237 -2.44 4.68 22.55
CA SER A 237 -1.48 3.59 22.74
C SER A 237 -2.15 2.22 22.65
N PHE A 238 -1.53 1.29 21.96
CA PHE A 238 -1.90 -0.12 22.01
C PHE A 238 -1.12 -0.82 23.12
N LYS A 239 -1.81 -1.61 23.95
CA LYS A 239 -1.16 -2.42 24.97
C LYS A 239 -0.31 -3.55 24.36
N ASN A 240 -0.73 -4.08 23.21
CA ASN A 240 -0.04 -5.13 22.46
C ASN A 240 -0.44 -5.07 20.98
N ALA A 241 0.24 -5.85 20.14
CA ALA A 241 -0.01 -5.92 18.72
C ALA A 241 -1.34 -6.61 18.37
N ASP A 242 -1.82 -7.55 19.21
CA ASP A 242 -3.11 -8.20 19.00
C ASP A 242 -4.26 -7.19 19.09
N SER A 243 -4.13 -6.20 19.97
CA SER A 243 -5.11 -5.11 20.04
C SER A 243 -5.11 -4.26 18.77
N LEU A 244 -3.94 -4.03 18.16
CA LEU A 244 -3.82 -3.30 16.89
C LEU A 244 -4.50 -4.07 15.77
N ILE A 245 -4.17 -5.35 15.56
CA ILE A 245 -4.75 -6.13 14.46
C ILE A 245 -6.25 -6.35 14.62
N LYS A 246 -6.73 -6.53 15.86
CA LYS A 246 -8.17 -6.62 16.16
C LYS A 246 -8.91 -5.35 15.75
N ILE A 247 -8.38 -4.18 16.06
CA ILE A 247 -8.99 -2.89 15.68
C ILE A 247 -8.95 -2.70 14.18
N VAL A 248 -7.82 -2.99 13.53
CA VAL A 248 -7.70 -2.93 12.06
C VAL A 248 -8.72 -3.86 11.41
N SER A 249 -8.81 -5.10 11.86
CA SER A 249 -9.75 -6.09 11.30
C SER A 249 -11.21 -5.69 11.53
N ALA A 250 -11.55 -5.19 12.72
CA ALA A 250 -12.90 -4.69 13.00
C ALA A 250 -13.26 -3.50 12.11
N PHE A 251 -12.32 -2.57 11.92
CA PHE A 251 -12.51 -1.44 11.02
C PHE A 251 -12.75 -1.89 9.58
N ILE A 252 -11.95 -2.82 9.08
CA ILE A 252 -12.10 -3.38 7.72
C ILE A 252 -13.48 -4.03 7.56
N ARG A 253 -13.90 -4.85 8.52
CA ARG A 253 -15.22 -5.50 8.50
C ARG A 253 -16.36 -4.50 8.41
N ILE A 254 -16.33 -3.49 9.28
CA ILE A 254 -17.39 -2.48 9.36
C ILE A 254 -17.43 -1.63 8.09
N LYS A 255 -16.28 -1.10 7.67
CA LYS A 255 -16.21 -0.18 6.54
C LYS A 255 -16.56 -0.86 5.21
N TYR A 256 -16.10 -2.08 5.01
CA TYR A 256 -16.25 -2.79 3.74
C TYR A 256 -17.34 -3.87 3.78
N LYS A 257 -18.10 -3.96 4.88
CA LYS A 257 -19.15 -4.97 5.10
C LYS A 257 -18.63 -6.39 4.82
N THR A 258 -17.41 -6.67 5.28
CA THR A 258 -16.78 -7.97 5.12
C THR A 258 -16.79 -8.74 6.44
N SER A 259 -16.85 -10.06 6.38
CA SER A 259 -16.50 -10.94 7.49
C SER A 259 -15.08 -11.48 7.31
N THR A 260 -14.51 -12.07 8.35
CA THR A 260 -13.21 -12.75 8.28
C THR A 260 -13.33 -14.16 8.83
N LYS A 261 -12.62 -15.11 8.21
CA LYS A 261 -12.27 -16.39 8.84
C LYS A 261 -10.76 -16.52 8.89
N LYS A 262 -10.30 -17.27 9.88
CA LYS A 262 -8.94 -17.80 9.91
C LYS A 262 -8.71 -18.73 8.71
#